data_fcf4a53fd328406cec20ea7826fba3c6
#
_entry.id   fcf4a53fd328406cec20ea7826fba3c6
#
_cell.length_a   1.000
_cell.length_b   1.000
_cell.length_c   1.000
_cell.angle_alpha   90.00
_cell.angle_beta   90.00
_cell.angle_gamma   90.00
#
_symmetry.space_group_name_H-M   'P 1'
#
loop_
_entity.id
_entity.type
_entity.pdbx_description
1 polymer ?
#
loop_
_entity_poly.entity_id
_entity_poly.type
_entity_poly.pdbx_seq_one_letter_code
_entity_poly.pdbx_strand_id
1 'polypeptide(L)'
;MTTETKTPPAEPITFRSETMPDWGVGLVVQDLPPYRIFFFENAGEKKFIKDKVKGLVPVTLEPDALAALRTRALGRKAAAPRAAPRKPGAKKARFTTVATQLPVFERLFPGGFGGEAFAKERADKDTAIALAQEKLSAAAFSSESVDELFARACAVLGATSIVFPIEGLIPFKQLAGADREKAVAGLKDLLHGAGPLGARIERFTGTLALKDGKGQPKKVTWPLATVFAGLFDPKANVSVKPTAFATQAAIVGVNVDKTQAVDEAGYALFLDVAKRTEQQLVTAGLQPRDLMDVYTFIWRTNADKA
;
A
#
# COMPACT_ATOMS: atom_id res chain seq x y z
N MET A 1 64.18 10.41 0.05
CA MET A 1 62.99 10.63 0.93
C MET A 1 61.80 10.00 0.23
N THR A 2 61.50 8.76 0.60
CA THR A 2 60.38 7.98 0.10
C THR A 2 59.16 8.26 1.00
N THR A 3 58.18 8.94 0.46
CA THR A 3 56.87 9.18 1.12
C THR A 3 56.06 7.90 1.08
N GLU A 4 55.97 7.20 2.21
CA GLU A 4 54.99 6.12 2.41
C GLU A 4 53.58 6.71 2.36
N THR A 5 52.84 6.38 1.33
CA THR A 5 51.40 6.63 1.21
C THR A 5 50.68 5.67 2.16
N LYS A 6 50.30 6.16 3.33
CA LYS A 6 49.51 5.43 4.33
C LYS A 6 48.10 5.20 3.74
N THR A 7 47.86 3.98 3.28
CA THR A 7 46.51 3.54 2.87
C THR A 7 45.54 3.70 4.06
N PRO A 8 44.40 4.37 3.91
CA PRO A 8 43.43 4.50 5.01
C PRO A 8 42.99 3.10 5.46
N PRO A 9 42.74 2.90 6.76
CA PRO A 9 42.31 1.61 7.27
C PRO A 9 41.01 1.21 6.60
N ALA A 10 40.95 -0.02 6.07
CA ALA A 10 39.74 -0.55 5.45
C ALA A 10 38.58 -0.49 6.44
N GLU A 11 37.41 0.04 6.01
CA GLU A 11 36.21 0.08 6.86
C GLU A 11 35.90 -1.33 7.41
N PRO A 12 35.57 -1.45 8.70
CA PRO A 12 35.22 -2.74 9.28
C PRO A 12 34.03 -3.33 8.54
N ILE A 13 34.13 -4.60 8.18
CA ILE A 13 33.12 -5.32 7.40
C ILE A 13 32.23 -6.21 8.27
N THR A 14 32.59 -6.41 9.55
CA THR A 14 31.87 -7.25 10.50
C THR A 14 31.47 -6.47 11.74
N PHE A 15 30.27 -6.78 12.27
CA PHE A 15 29.64 -6.04 13.36
C PHE A 15 28.84 -6.98 14.27
N ARG A 16 28.66 -6.57 15.54
CA ARG A 16 27.71 -7.18 16.47
C ARG A 16 26.68 -6.15 16.90
N SER A 17 25.42 -6.56 17.05
CA SER A 17 24.38 -5.69 17.57
C SER A 17 24.35 -5.73 19.09
N GLU A 18 24.49 -4.55 19.73
CA GLU A 18 24.33 -4.41 21.18
C GLU A 18 22.87 -4.55 21.61
N THR A 19 21.94 -4.11 20.77
CA THR A 19 20.51 -4.16 21.07
C THR A 19 19.89 -5.53 20.80
N MET A 20 20.54 -6.36 19.97
CA MET A 20 20.08 -7.69 19.57
C MET A 20 21.26 -8.67 19.58
N PRO A 21 21.81 -9.02 20.76
CA PRO A 21 22.99 -9.88 20.87
C PRO A 21 22.79 -11.28 20.28
N ASP A 22 21.55 -11.79 20.28
CA ASP A 22 21.18 -13.09 19.73
C ASP A 22 21.34 -13.20 18.21
N TRP A 23 21.51 -12.07 17.50
CA TRP A 23 21.73 -12.10 16.05
C TRP A 23 23.12 -12.66 15.66
N GLY A 24 24.04 -12.74 16.60
CA GLY A 24 25.42 -13.16 16.34
C GLY A 24 26.23 -12.08 15.63
N VAL A 25 27.28 -12.49 14.93
CA VAL A 25 28.10 -11.56 14.14
C VAL A 25 27.45 -11.30 12.78
N GLY A 26 27.41 -10.04 12.38
CA GLY A 26 26.90 -9.58 11.09
C GLY A 26 28.03 -9.20 10.13
N LEU A 27 27.89 -9.55 8.86
CA LEU A 27 28.76 -9.19 7.75
C LEU A 27 28.05 -8.18 6.85
N VAL A 28 28.71 -7.10 6.43
CA VAL A 28 28.17 -6.22 5.37
C VAL A 28 28.20 -6.97 4.04
N VAL A 29 27.01 -7.23 3.49
CA VAL A 29 26.88 -7.95 2.22
C VAL A 29 26.57 -7.03 1.06
N GLN A 30 26.05 -5.81 1.33
CA GLN A 30 25.77 -4.82 0.31
C GLN A 30 25.76 -3.41 0.92
N ASP A 31 26.40 -2.46 0.26
CA ASP A 31 26.37 -1.03 0.61
C ASP A 31 25.76 -0.28 -0.58
N LEU A 32 24.48 0.08 -0.45
CA LEU A 32 23.69 0.79 -1.45
C LEU A 32 23.07 2.03 -0.79
N PRO A 33 23.69 3.21 -0.88
CA PRO A 33 23.12 4.41 -0.27
C PRO A 33 21.64 4.62 -0.70
N PRO A 34 20.72 4.96 0.21
CA PRO A 34 20.97 5.29 1.62
C PRO A 34 20.99 4.07 2.57
N TYR A 35 21.05 2.85 2.05
CA TYR A 35 20.95 1.62 2.81
C TYR A 35 22.26 0.84 2.85
N ARG A 36 22.46 0.12 3.97
CA ARG A 36 23.49 -0.92 4.15
C ARG A 36 22.80 -2.23 4.56
N ILE A 37 23.14 -3.35 3.91
CA ILE A 37 22.55 -4.66 4.19
C ILE A 37 23.62 -5.50 4.90
N PHE A 38 23.25 -6.06 6.04
CA PHE A 38 24.06 -6.94 6.84
C PHE A 38 23.47 -8.35 6.79
N PHE A 39 24.31 -9.36 6.77
CA PHE A 39 23.93 -10.74 7.02
C PHE A 39 24.41 -11.12 8.42
N PHE A 40 23.49 -11.41 9.34
CA PHE A 40 23.78 -11.88 10.70
C PHE A 40 23.69 -13.39 10.78
N GLU A 41 24.60 -14.04 11.54
CA GLU A 41 24.72 -15.50 11.65
C GLU A 41 23.39 -16.17 12.00
N ASN A 42 22.67 -15.64 12.96
CA ASN A 42 21.45 -16.24 13.51
C ASN A 42 20.17 -15.55 13.05
N ALA A 43 20.24 -14.33 12.45
CA ALA A 43 19.08 -13.53 12.08
C ALA A 43 18.93 -13.30 10.57
N GLY A 44 19.90 -13.75 9.75
CA GLY A 44 19.90 -13.57 8.31
C GLY A 44 20.06 -12.12 7.86
N GLU A 45 19.56 -11.76 6.67
CA GLU A 45 19.72 -10.40 6.13
C GLU A 45 18.86 -9.37 6.85
N LYS A 46 19.49 -8.24 7.20
CA LYS A 46 18.85 -7.06 7.77
C LYS A 46 19.28 -5.81 7.02
N LYS A 47 18.32 -4.96 6.68
CA LYS A 47 18.53 -3.72 5.94
C LYS A 47 18.43 -2.53 6.89
N PHE A 48 19.45 -1.68 6.90
CA PHE A 48 19.50 -0.47 7.72
C PHE A 48 19.72 0.77 6.86
N ILE A 49 19.26 1.93 7.34
CA ILE A 49 19.63 3.23 6.75
C ILE A 49 21.02 3.57 7.28
N LYS A 50 21.99 3.80 6.39
CA LYS A 50 23.43 3.95 6.71
C LYS A 50 23.67 4.95 7.84
N ASP A 51 23.04 6.12 7.81
CA ASP A 51 23.24 7.20 8.79
C ASP A 51 22.41 7.05 10.08
N LYS A 52 21.55 6.04 10.16
CA LYS A 52 20.67 5.79 11.31
C LYS A 52 20.99 4.49 12.06
N VAL A 53 22.07 3.82 11.68
CA VAL A 53 22.51 2.57 12.34
C VAL A 53 23.09 2.92 13.71
N LYS A 54 22.35 2.59 14.77
CA LYS A 54 22.84 2.71 16.16
C LYS A 54 22.99 1.31 16.77
N GLY A 55 23.96 1.14 17.68
CA GLY A 55 24.15 -0.11 18.41
C GLY A 55 24.76 -1.25 17.58
N LEU A 56 25.41 -0.96 16.44
CA LEU A 56 26.30 -1.90 15.75
C LEU A 56 27.76 -1.57 16.07
N VAL A 57 28.43 -2.48 16.77
CA VAL A 57 29.85 -2.35 17.16
C VAL A 57 30.71 -3.17 16.19
N PRO A 58 31.76 -2.58 15.61
CA PRO A 58 32.72 -3.34 14.79
C PRO A 58 33.34 -4.50 15.56
N VAL A 59 33.48 -5.65 14.92
CA VAL A 59 34.11 -6.85 15.48
C VAL A 59 35.12 -7.36 14.47
N THR A 60 36.33 -7.63 14.94
CA THR A 60 37.35 -8.32 14.13
C THR A 60 37.20 -9.81 14.30
N LEU A 61 37.04 -10.53 13.19
CA LEU A 61 37.00 -11.99 13.16
C LEU A 61 38.37 -12.54 12.68
N GLU A 62 38.71 -13.71 13.18
CA GLU A 62 39.82 -14.48 12.61
C GLU A 62 39.54 -14.84 11.16
N PRO A 63 40.56 -14.97 10.29
CA PRO A 63 40.38 -15.18 8.85
C PRO A 63 39.48 -16.36 8.50
N ASP A 64 39.56 -17.47 9.21
CA ASP A 64 38.77 -18.68 8.98
C ASP A 64 37.29 -18.45 9.34
N ALA A 65 37.04 -17.79 10.46
CA ALA A 65 35.68 -17.43 10.88
C ALA A 65 35.02 -16.44 9.92
N LEU A 66 35.79 -15.47 9.40
CA LEU A 66 35.33 -14.54 8.39
C LEU A 66 35.00 -15.26 7.04
N ALA A 67 35.85 -16.19 6.62
CA ALA A 67 35.64 -17.00 5.42
C ALA A 67 34.39 -17.87 5.56
N ALA A 68 34.19 -18.50 6.71
CA ALA A 68 32.98 -19.29 7.00
C ALA A 68 31.71 -18.41 6.97
N LEU A 69 31.75 -17.22 7.55
CA LEU A 69 30.62 -16.28 7.56
C LEU A 69 30.31 -15.77 6.13
N ARG A 70 31.34 -15.46 5.34
CA ARG A 70 31.20 -15.12 3.91
C ARG A 70 30.56 -16.25 3.10
N THR A 71 31.02 -17.48 3.28
CA THR A 71 30.48 -18.66 2.61
C THR A 71 29.01 -18.85 2.97
N ARG A 72 28.65 -18.68 4.23
CA ARG A 72 27.22 -18.75 4.68
C ARG A 72 26.37 -17.61 4.08
N ALA A 73 26.90 -16.40 3.99
CA ALA A 73 26.21 -15.25 3.39
C ALA A 73 26.05 -15.43 1.86
N LEU A 74 27.08 -15.93 1.17
CA LEU A 74 27.09 -16.18 -0.27
C LEU A 74 26.38 -17.48 -0.65
N GLY A 75 26.52 -18.55 0.14
CA GLY A 75 25.91 -19.85 -0.10
C GLY A 75 24.38 -19.81 -0.12
N ARG A 76 23.77 -18.84 0.56
CA ARG A 76 22.32 -18.61 0.44
C ARG A 76 21.90 -17.94 -0.88
N LYS A 77 22.82 -17.30 -1.62
CA LYS A 77 22.55 -16.80 -2.97
C LYS A 77 22.68 -17.88 -4.05
N ALA A 78 23.46 -18.95 -3.79
CA ALA A 78 23.77 -19.97 -4.77
C ALA A 78 23.02 -21.31 -4.56
N ALA A 79 22.43 -21.55 -3.40
CA ALA A 79 21.82 -22.83 -3.07
C ALA A 79 20.44 -22.67 -2.46
N ALA A 80 19.48 -22.35 -3.30
CA ALA A 80 18.17 -22.98 -3.20
C ALA A 80 17.70 -23.23 -4.65
N PRO A 81 17.67 -24.48 -5.14
CA PRO A 81 16.53 -24.82 -5.95
C PRO A 81 15.36 -24.39 -5.05
N ARG A 82 14.55 -23.43 -5.53
CA ARG A 82 13.29 -23.09 -4.88
C ARG A 82 12.65 -24.43 -4.50
N ALA A 83 12.79 -24.82 -3.23
CA ALA A 83 11.88 -25.77 -2.66
C ALA A 83 10.51 -25.28 -3.11
N ALA A 84 9.78 -26.12 -3.78
CA ALA A 84 8.42 -25.81 -4.23
C ALA A 84 7.78 -25.04 -3.07
N PRO A 85 7.21 -23.87 -3.31
CA PRO A 85 6.80 -22.99 -2.23
C PRO A 85 6.08 -23.90 -1.24
N ARG A 86 6.67 -24.11 -0.05
CA ARG A 86 5.91 -24.65 1.06
C ARG A 86 4.73 -23.71 1.08
N LYS A 87 3.56 -24.23 0.66
CA LYS A 87 2.28 -23.52 0.86
C LYS A 87 2.41 -23.03 2.27
N PRO A 88 2.53 -21.70 2.53
CA PRO A 88 2.64 -21.21 3.88
C PRO A 88 1.48 -21.88 4.56
N GLY A 89 1.75 -22.70 5.59
CA GLY A 89 0.72 -23.51 6.23
C GLY A 89 -0.40 -22.54 6.45
N ALA A 90 -1.52 -22.73 5.77
CA ALA A 90 -2.54 -21.71 5.56
C ALA A 90 -2.82 -21.15 6.93
N LYS A 91 -2.37 -19.90 7.19
CA LYS A 91 -2.70 -19.24 8.45
C LYS A 91 -4.20 -19.35 8.51
N LYS A 92 -4.72 -20.12 9.49
CA LYS A 92 -6.16 -20.28 9.66
C LYS A 92 -6.78 -18.93 9.45
N ALA A 93 -7.68 -18.81 8.47
CA ALA A 93 -8.30 -17.53 8.17
C ALA A 93 -8.85 -17.00 9.50
N ARG A 94 -8.47 -15.82 9.89
CA ARG A 94 -8.87 -15.21 11.17
C ARG A 94 -10.39 -15.14 11.29
N PHE A 95 -11.05 -14.92 10.15
CA PHE A 95 -12.50 -14.87 10.03
C PHE A 95 -12.95 -15.81 8.92
N THR A 96 -14.08 -16.47 9.12
CA THR A 96 -14.69 -17.38 8.14
C THR A 96 -16.00 -16.81 7.58
N THR A 97 -16.60 -15.84 8.26
CA THR A 97 -17.83 -15.15 7.85
C THR A 97 -17.79 -13.70 8.30
N VAL A 98 -18.62 -12.83 7.72
CA VAL A 98 -18.81 -11.45 8.21
C VAL A 98 -19.28 -11.45 9.68
N ALA A 99 -20.15 -12.38 10.06
CA ALA A 99 -20.60 -12.49 11.44
C ALA A 99 -19.45 -12.66 12.44
N THR A 100 -18.38 -13.37 12.07
CA THR A 100 -17.19 -13.52 12.94
C THR A 100 -16.33 -12.26 13.02
N GLN A 101 -16.52 -11.28 12.14
CA GLN A 101 -15.86 -9.96 12.17
C GLN A 101 -16.60 -8.95 13.08
N LEU A 102 -17.92 -9.16 13.31
CA LEU A 102 -18.75 -8.20 14.06
C LEU A 102 -18.24 -7.88 15.46
N PRO A 103 -17.78 -8.85 16.30
CA PRO A 103 -17.22 -8.54 17.61
C PRO A 103 -16.00 -7.63 17.54
N VAL A 104 -15.18 -7.76 16.49
CA VAL A 104 -14.03 -6.88 16.26
C VAL A 104 -14.50 -5.49 15.85
N PHE A 105 -15.49 -5.42 14.95
CA PHE A 105 -16.06 -4.15 14.52
C PHE A 105 -16.70 -3.38 15.68
N GLU A 106 -17.51 -4.04 16.51
CA GLU A 106 -18.15 -3.44 17.69
C GLU A 106 -17.11 -2.97 18.72
N ARG A 107 -16.03 -3.73 18.93
CA ARG A 107 -14.93 -3.33 19.82
C ARG A 107 -14.20 -2.09 19.30
N LEU A 108 -13.99 -1.99 17.98
CA LEU A 108 -13.34 -0.84 17.36
C LEU A 108 -14.26 0.38 17.31
N PHE A 109 -15.55 0.14 17.11
CA PHE A 109 -16.57 1.15 16.90
C PHE A 109 -17.84 0.83 17.69
N PRO A 110 -17.83 1.08 19.00
CA PRO A 110 -19.00 0.90 19.83
C PRO A 110 -20.21 1.67 19.28
N GLY A 111 -21.35 0.99 19.13
CA GLY A 111 -22.53 1.53 18.46
C GLY A 111 -22.52 1.41 16.95
N GLY A 112 -21.56 0.65 16.38
CA GLY A 112 -21.48 0.35 14.95
C GLY A 112 -21.30 1.57 14.06
N PHE A 113 -21.95 1.58 12.89
CA PHE A 113 -21.88 2.70 11.91
C PHE A 113 -22.51 4.01 12.43
N GLY A 114 -23.42 3.94 13.43
CA GLY A 114 -24.03 5.12 14.06
C GLY A 114 -23.26 5.65 15.26
N GLY A 115 -22.21 4.95 15.72
CA GLY A 115 -21.45 5.32 16.92
C GLY A 115 -20.49 6.50 16.71
N GLU A 116 -20.18 7.21 17.80
CA GLU A 116 -19.28 8.38 17.77
C GLU A 116 -17.85 8.01 17.27
N ALA A 117 -17.36 6.85 17.68
CA ALA A 117 -16.05 6.37 17.27
C ALA A 117 -15.98 6.14 15.73
N PHE A 118 -17.07 5.64 15.13
CA PHE A 118 -17.16 5.48 13.68
C PHE A 118 -17.29 6.83 12.97
N ALA A 119 -18.06 7.76 13.52
CA ALA A 119 -18.17 9.12 12.97
C ALA A 119 -16.80 9.82 12.91
N LYS A 120 -15.96 9.66 13.93
CA LYS A 120 -14.57 10.16 13.93
C LYS A 120 -13.71 9.49 12.85
N GLU A 121 -13.81 8.17 12.71
CA GLU A 121 -13.09 7.41 11.67
C GLU A 121 -13.52 7.81 10.25
N ARG A 122 -14.78 8.22 10.10
CA ARG A 122 -15.37 8.58 8.81
C ARG A 122 -15.13 10.04 8.42
N ALA A 123 -14.80 10.93 9.35
CA ALA A 123 -14.78 12.38 9.16
C ALA A 123 -13.89 12.85 8.00
N ASP A 124 -12.68 12.29 7.84
CA ASP A 124 -11.80 12.63 6.72
C ASP A 124 -12.39 12.19 5.38
N LYS A 125 -13.07 11.05 5.35
CA LYS A 125 -13.72 10.51 4.15
C LYS A 125 -14.94 11.31 3.77
N ASP A 126 -15.77 11.73 4.74
CA ASP A 126 -16.93 12.57 4.49
C ASP A 126 -16.52 13.94 3.94
N THR A 127 -15.44 14.53 4.47
CA THR A 127 -14.85 15.76 3.92
C THR A 127 -14.37 15.54 2.48
N ALA A 128 -13.68 14.45 2.20
CA ALA A 128 -13.17 14.16 0.86
C ALA A 128 -14.31 13.85 -0.14
N ILE A 129 -15.40 13.20 0.30
CA ILE A 129 -16.61 12.96 -0.49
C ILE A 129 -17.25 14.30 -0.88
N ALA A 130 -17.48 15.18 0.08
CA ALA A 130 -18.05 16.51 -0.17
C ALA A 130 -17.19 17.31 -1.16
N LEU A 131 -15.86 17.31 -0.96
CA LEU A 131 -14.93 17.97 -1.88
C LEU A 131 -14.96 17.35 -3.29
N ALA A 132 -15.00 16.03 -3.40
CA ALA A 132 -15.05 15.36 -4.70
C ALA A 132 -16.33 15.74 -5.46
N GLN A 133 -17.49 15.68 -4.80
CA GLN A 133 -18.78 15.98 -5.40
C GLN A 133 -18.90 17.46 -5.81
N GLU A 134 -18.41 18.38 -4.99
CA GLU A 134 -18.41 19.80 -5.29
C GLU A 134 -17.39 20.18 -6.37
N LYS A 135 -16.13 19.81 -6.17
CA LYS A 135 -15.00 20.31 -6.96
C LYS A 135 -14.77 19.57 -8.27
N LEU A 136 -15.25 18.33 -8.39
CA LEU A 136 -15.08 17.48 -9.57
C LEU A 136 -16.42 17.20 -10.26
N SER A 137 -17.39 18.11 -10.16
CA SER A 137 -18.69 18.01 -10.85
C SER A 137 -18.53 18.15 -12.36
N ALA A 138 -19.49 17.66 -13.15
CA ALA A 138 -19.50 17.82 -14.61
C ALA A 138 -19.45 19.30 -15.04
N ALA A 139 -20.08 20.19 -14.27
CA ALA A 139 -20.03 21.64 -14.52
C ALA A 139 -18.59 22.16 -14.36
N ALA A 140 -17.85 21.73 -13.32
CA ALA A 140 -16.45 22.12 -13.13
C ALA A 140 -15.58 21.73 -14.33
N PHE A 141 -15.73 20.50 -14.85
CA PHE A 141 -15.00 20.04 -16.03
C PHE A 141 -15.37 20.75 -17.34
N SER A 142 -16.44 21.54 -17.34
CA SER A 142 -16.89 22.33 -18.50
C SER A 142 -16.44 23.79 -18.45
N SER A 143 -16.17 24.32 -17.26
CA SER A 143 -15.89 25.75 -17.04
C SER A 143 -14.47 26.08 -16.55
N GLU A 144 -13.79 25.11 -15.94
CA GLU A 144 -12.53 25.35 -15.29
C GLU A 144 -11.33 24.99 -16.19
N SER A 145 -10.19 25.59 -15.92
CA SER A 145 -8.93 25.25 -16.57
C SER A 145 -8.37 23.89 -16.10
N VAL A 146 -7.48 23.31 -16.88
CA VAL A 146 -6.78 22.07 -16.52
C VAL A 146 -6.03 22.20 -15.20
N ASP A 147 -5.38 23.34 -14.98
CA ASP A 147 -4.60 23.56 -13.75
C ASP A 147 -5.49 23.67 -12.52
N GLU A 148 -6.63 24.32 -12.61
CA GLU A 148 -7.61 24.40 -11.52
C GLU A 148 -8.22 23.04 -11.21
N LEU A 149 -8.63 22.28 -12.23
CA LEU A 149 -9.17 20.91 -12.05
C LEU A 149 -8.12 19.98 -11.44
N PHE A 150 -6.86 20.09 -11.87
CA PHE A 150 -5.77 19.30 -11.30
C PHE A 150 -5.50 19.68 -9.84
N ALA A 151 -5.51 20.96 -9.51
CA ALA A 151 -5.36 21.43 -8.12
C ALA A 151 -6.51 20.91 -7.23
N ARG A 152 -7.75 20.93 -7.75
CA ARG A 152 -8.92 20.35 -7.07
C ARG A 152 -8.80 18.86 -6.84
N ALA A 153 -8.35 18.09 -7.85
CA ALA A 153 -8.09 16.66 -7.71
C ALA A 153 -7.02 16.39 -6.64
N CYS A 154 -5.94 17.20 -6.61
CA CYS A 154 -4.91 17.12 -5.57
C CYS A 154 -5.47 17.45 -4.18
N ALA A 155 -6.39 18.41 -4.05
CA ALA A 155 -7.04 18.73 -2.80
C ALA A 155 -7.91 17.57 -2.29
N VAL A 156 -8.70 16.93 -3.17
CA VAL A 156 -9.50 15.73 -2.85
C VAL A 156 -8.62 14.60 -2.35
N LEU A 157 -7.52 14.30 -3.05
CA LEU A 157 -6.56 13.27 -2.61
C LEU A 157 -5.90 13.62 -1.27
N GLY A 158 -5.64 14.89 -1.02
CA GLY A 158 -5.04 15.36 0.24
C GLY A 158 -5.99 15.36 1.44
N ALA A 159 -7.30 15.31 1.18
CA ALA A 159 -8.33 15.34 2.23
C ALA A 159 -8.63 13.96 2.83
N THR A 160 -8.05 12.88 2.30
CA THR A 160 -8.30 11.51 2.75
C THR A 160 -7.02 10.71 2.94
N SER A 161 -7.06 9.73 3.84
CA SER A 161 -6.00 8.75 4.09
C SER A 161 -6.09 7.47 3.25
N ILE A 162 -7.03 7.39 2.29
CA ILE A 162 -7.23 6.20 1.44
C ILE A 162 -6.00 5.91 0.59
N VAL A 163 -5.38 6.95 0.02
CA VAL A 163 -4.16 6.84 -0.79
C VAL A 163 -2.95 7.26 0.03
N PHE A 164 -2.02 6.35 0.27
CA PHE A 164 -0.78 6.71 0.96
C PHE A 164 0.06 7.70 0.13
N PRO A 165 0.68 8.72 0.77
CA PRO A 165 1.39 9.78 0.06
C PRO A 165 2.40 9.26 -0.97
N ILE A 166 3.27 8.33 -0.59
CA ILE A 166 4.31 7.78 -1.47
C ILE A 166 3.74 6.87 -2.57
N GLU A 167 2.58 6.23 -2.31
CA GLU A 167 1.98 5.31 -3.27
C GLU A 167 1.26 6.02 -4.42
N GLY A 168 0.63 7.16 -4.15
CA GLY A 168 -0.19 7.83 -5.15
C GLY A 168 -0.19 9.35 -5.07
N LEU A 169 -0.39 9.96 -3.89
CA LEU A 169 -0.58 11.41 -3.77
C LEU A 169 0.63 12.20 -4.28
N ILE A 170 1.86 11.84 -3.84
CA ILE A 170 3.09 12.54 -4.25
C ILE A 170 3.34 12.35 -5.76
N PRO A 171 3.37 11.12 -6.30
CA PRO A 171 3.53 10.90 -7.74
C PRO A 171 2.45 11.60 -8.58
N PHE A 172 1.19 11.62 -8.12
CA PHE A 172 0.11 12.33 -8.83
C PHE A 172 0.36 13.83 -8.86
N LYS A 173 0.71 14.45 -7.74
CA LYS A 173 1.03 15.90 -7.66
C LYS A 173 2.21 16.33 -8.53
N GLN A 174 3.09 15.41 -8.89
CA GLN A 174 4.27 15.67 -9.73
C GLN A 174 3.96 15.68 -11.23
N LEU A 175 2.75 15.31 -11.65
CA LEU A 175 2.35 15.41 -13.06
C LEU A 175 2.40 16.85 -13.54
N ALA A 176 2.95 17.09 -14.73
CA ALA A 176 3.14 18.41 -15.31
C ALA A 176 2.91 18.41 -16.82
N GLY A 177 2.64 19.57 -17.40
CA GLY A 177 2.44 19.73 -18.85
C GLY A 177 1.41 18.74 -19.41
N ALA A 178 1.74 18.11 -20.52
CA ALA A 178 0.85 17.16 -21.20
C ALA A 178 0.41 15.97 -20.35
N ASP A 179 1.21 15.54 -19.36
CA ASP A 179 0.83 14.42 -18.48
C ASP A 179 -0.26 14.86 -17.49
N ARG A 180 -0.25 16.14 -17.07
CA ARG A 180 -1.33 16.73 -16.25
C ARG A 180 -2.62 16.85 -17.06
N GLU A 181 -2.53 17.32 -18.31
CA GLU A 181 -3.69 17.41 -19.21
C GLU A 181 -4.35 16.05 -19.44
N LYS A 182 -3.54 15.01 -19.70
CA LYS A 182 -4.02 13.63 -19.85
C LYS A 182 -4.69 13.12 -18.57
N ALA A 183 -4.08 13.38 -17.41
CA ALA A 183 -4.64 12.96 -16.11
C ALA A 183 -6.00 13.61 -15.84
N VAL A 184 -6.17 14.92 -16.14
CA VAL A 184 -7.45 15.64 -15.98
C VAL A 184 -8.49 15.13 -16.97
N ALA A 185 -8.12 14.91 -18.23
CA ALA A 185 -9.02 14.32 -19.23
C ALA A 185 -9.46 12.89 -18.84
N GLY A 186 -8.52 12.07 -18.36
CA GLY A 186 -8.82 10.74 -17.84
C GLY A 186 -9.70 10.78 -16.59
N LEU A 187 -9.51 11.75 -15.70
CA LEU A 187 -10.35 11.93 -14.52
C LEU A 187 -11.77 12.36 -14.91
N LYS A 188 -11.93 13.22 -15.92
CA LYS A 188 -13.24 13.55 -16.49
C LYS A 188 -13.95 12.31 -17.01
N ASP A 189 -13.26 11.47 -17.79
CA ASP A 189 -13.83 10.21 -18.30
C ASP A 189 -14.16 9.24 -17.16
N LEU A 190 -13.28 9.13 -16.15
CA LEU A 190 -13.52 8.29 -14.98
C LEU A 190 -14.84 8.65 -14.28
N LEU A 191 -15.09 9.93 -14.05
CA LEU A 191 -16.24 10.38 -13.25
C LEU A 191 -17.51 10.56 -14.07
N HIS A 192 -17.38 11.04 -15.31
CA HIS A 192 -18.52 11.48 -16.15
C HIS A 192 -18.58 10.80 -17.52
N GLY A 193 -17.65 9.89 -17.82
CA GLY A 193 -17.61 9.18 -19.08
C GLY A 193 -18.70 8.11 -19.22
N ALA A 194 -18.85 7.62 -20.44
CA ALA A 194 -19.79 6.54 -20.76
C ALA A 194 -19.19 5.15 -20.51
N GLY A 195 -20.08 4.16 -20.33
CA GLY A 195 -19.73 2.76 -20.16
C GLY A 195 -19.46 2.33 -18.70
N PRO A 196 -19.11 1.06 -18.49
CA PRO A 196 -18.86 0.49 -17.16
C PRO A 196 -17.72 1.22 -16.44
N LEU A 197 -17.86 1.42 -15.12
CA LEU A 197 -16.83 2.11 -14.36
C LEU A 197 -15.48 1.39 -14.42
N GLY A 198 -15.46 0.05 -14.43
CA GLY A 198 -14.21 -0.72 -14.54
C GLY A 198 -13.41 -0.36 -15.79
N ALA A 199 -14.05 -0.26 -16.94
CA ALA A 199 -13.43 0.18 -18.19
C ALA A 199 -12.94 1.64 -18.11
N ARG A 200 -13.67 2.52 -17.42
CA ARG A 200 -13.27 3.91 -17.18
C ARG A 200 -12.05 3.98 -16.25
N ILE A 201 -11.98 3.14 -15.20
CA ILE A 201 -10.82 2.99 -14.33
C ILE A 201 -9.59 2.56 -15.14
N GLU A 202 -9.73 1.58 -16.02
CA GLU A 202 -8.63 1.10 -16.87
C GLU A 202 -8.12 2.22 -17.78
N ARG A 203 -9.01 2.95 -18.47
CA ARG A 203 -8.63 4.12 -19.27
C ARG A 203 -7.95 5.21 -18.45
N PHE A 204 -8.51 5.56 -17.28
CA PHE A 204 -7.93 6.55 -16.38
C PHE A 204 -6.50 6.17 -15.98
N THR A 205 -6.27 4.92 -15.56
CA THR A 205 -4.93 4.47 -15.18
C THR A 205 -3.93 4.55 -16.33
N GLY A 206 -4.38 4.34 -17.57
CA GLY A 206 -3.58 4.50 -18.78
C GLY A 206 -3.15 5.94 -19.08
N THR A 207 -3.84 6.94 -18.52
CA THR A 207 -3.46 8.36 -18.67
C THR A 207 -2.41 8.83 -17.66
N LEU A 208 -2.12 8.03 -16.62
CA LEU A 208 -1.26 8.43 -15.50
C LEU A 208 0.20 8.04 -15.72
N ALA A 209 1.03 8.95 -16.21
CA ALA A 209 2.48 8.79 -16.36
C ALA A 209 3.21 9.03 -15.02
N LEU A 210 2.90 8.22 -14.00
CA LEU A 210 3.48 8.39 -12.66
C LEU A 210 4.97 8.03 -12.64
N LYS A 211 5.73 8.75 -11.80
CA LYS A 211 7.14 8.48 -11.54
C LYS A 211 7.39 8.29 -10.05
N ASP A 212 8.38 7.48 -9.73
CA ASP A 212 8.87 7.35 -8.35
C ASP A 212 9.84 8.49 -7.99
N GLY A 213 10.31 8.52 -6.73
CA GLY A 213 11.27 9.52 -6.27
C GLY A 213 12.63 9.51 -6.98
N LYS A 214 12.87 8.54 -7.89
CA LYS A 214 14.06 8.44 -8.74
C LYS A 214 13.76 8.77 -10.20
N GLY A 215 12.54 9.22 -10.50
CA GLY A 215 12.09 9.52 -11.86
C GLY A 215 11.75 8.29 -12.72
N GLN A 216 11.74 7.07 -12.15
CA GLN A 216 11.41 5.86 -12.87
C GLN A 216 9.89 5.68 -12.99
N PRO A 217 9.39 5.07 -14.08
CA PRO A 217 7.97 4.79 -14.25
C PRO A 217 7.40 4.01 -13.06
N LYS A 218 6.26 4.45 -12.55
CA LYS A 218 5.58 3.83 -11.43
C LYS A 218 4.19 3.34 -11.83
N LYS A 219 3.87 2.10 -11.48
CA LYS A 219 2.55 1.53 -11.72
C LYS A 219 1.49 2.23 -10.86
N VAL A 220 0.32 2.45 -11.44
CA VAL A 220 -0.85 2.94 -10.71
C VAL A 220 -1.33 1.84 -9.75
N THR A 221 -1.60 2.22 -8.51
CA THR A 221 -2.09 1.30 -7.48
C THR A 221 -3.62 1.33 -7.40
N TRP A 222 -4.22 0.25 -6.91
CA TRP A 222 -5.66 0.16 -6.69
C TRP A 222 -6.24 1.33 -5.89
N PRO A 223 -5.64 1.76 -4.76
CA PRO A 223 -6.15 2.92 -4.04
C PRO A 223 -6.23 4.17 -4.91
N LEU A 224 -5.19 4.50 -5.68
CA LEU A 224 -5.20 5.68 -6.55
C LEU A 224 -6.19 5.52 -7.72
N ALA A 225 -6.27 4.35 -8.32
CA ALA A 225 -7.16 4.08 -9.46
C ALA A 225 -8.64 4.24 -9.11
N THR A 226 -9.02 3.97 -7.85
CA THR A 226 -10.42 3.88 -7.43
C THR A 226 -10.88 4.98 -6.49
N VAL A 227 -9.97 5.75 -5.89
CA VAL A 227 -10.31 6.74 -4.85
C VAL A 227 -11.29 7.80 -5.35
N PHE A 228 -11.07 8.36 -6.54
CA PHE A 228 -11.92 9.41 -7.05
C PHE A 228 -13.35 8.94 -7.29
N ALA A 229 -13.53 7.78 -7.92
CA ALA A 229 -14.85 7.21 -8.16
C ALA A 229 -15.56 6.81 -6.86
N GLY A 230 -14.82 6.20 -5.91
CA GLY A 230 -15.36 5.82 -4.61
C GLY A 230 -15.72 7.02 -3.71
N LEU A 231 -15.05 8.17 -3.86
CA LEU A 231 -15.41 9.40 -3.16
C LEU A 231 -16.53 10.16 -3.87
N PHE A 232 -16.54 10.18 -5.20
CA PHE A 232 -17.53 10.92 -5.98
C PHE A 232 -18.94 10.32 -5.86
N ASP A 233 -19.04 9.01 -5.97
CA ASP A 233 -20.30 8.27 -5.81
C ASP A 233 -20.09 7.04 -4.91
N PRO A 234 -20.03 7.22 -3.59
CA PRO A 234 -19.80 6.14 -2.65
C PRO A 234 -20.99 5.16 -2.54
N LYS A 235 -22.17 5.47 -3.10
CA LYS A 235 -23.29 4.55 -3.13
C LYS A 235 -23.14 3.47 -4.19
N ALA A 236 -22.55 3.81 -5.33
CA ALA A 236 -22.36 2.88 -6.43
C ALA A 236 -20.94 2.28 -6.47
N ASN A 237 -19.93 2.99 -5.94
CA ASN A 237 -18.53 2.71 -6.17
C ASN A 237 -17.74 2.57 -4.88
N VAL A 238 -16.68 1.75 -4.92
CA VAL A 238 -15.83 1.49 -3.76
C VAL A 238 -14.36 1.81 -4.07
N SER A 239 -13.68 2.42 -3.10
CA SER A 239 -12.21 2.49 -3.09
C SER A 239 -11.63 1.15 -2.69
N VAL A 240 -10.51 0.73 -3.31
CA VAL A 240 -9.96 -0.62 -3.14
C VAL A 240 -8.60 -0.60 -2.43
N LYS A 241 -8.49 -1.31 -1.30
CA LYS A 241 -7.22 -1.73 -0.70
C LYS A 241 -7.01 -3.23 -0.95
N PRO A 242 -6.19 -3.63 -1.93
CA PRO A 242 -6.20 -4.98 -2.48
C PRO A 242 -5.95 -6.07 -1.43
N THR A 243 -5.05 -5.84 -0.47
CA THR A 243 -4.76 -6.85 0.57
C THR A 243 -5.96 -7.08 1.50
N ALA A 244 -6.65 -6.02 1.94
CA ALA A 244 -7.82 -6.15 2.81
C ALA A 244 -9.00 -6.77 2.05
N PHE A 245 -9.21 -6.34 0.80
CA PHE A 245 -10.27 -6.85 -0.06
C PHE A 245 -10.05 -8.30 -0.47
N ALA A 246 -8.82 -8.74 -0.75
CA ALA A 246 -8.52 -10.15 -1.01
C ALA A 246 -8.77 -11.03 0.23
N THR A 247 -8.49 -10.51 1.44
CA THR A 247 -8.85 -11.21 2.68
C THR A 247 -10.37 -11.32 2.81
N GLN A 248 -11.09 -10.23 2.56
CA GLN A 248 -12.55 -10.20 2.60
C GLN A 248 -13.19 -11.08 1.54
N ALA A 249 -12.60 -11.16 0.36
CA ALA A 249 -13.06 -12.00 -0.75
C ALA A 249 -13.20 -13.47 -0.34
N ALA A 250 -12.20 -14.00 0.39
CA ALA A 250 -12.26 -15.35 0.93
C ALA A 250 -13.41 -15.55 1.94
N ILE A 251 -13.78 -14.49 2.67
CA ILE A 251 -14.87 -14.51 3.66
C ILE A 251 -16.24 -14.53 2.96
N VAL A 252 -16.40 -13.77 1.89
CA VAL A 252 -17.68 -13.62 1.17
C VAL A 252 -17.80 -14.51 -0.08
N GLY A 253 -16.83 -15.40 -0.31
CA GLY A 253 -16.88 -16.39 -1.40
C GLY A 253 -16.64 -15.81 -2.79
N VAL A 254 -15.77 -14.80 -2.93
CA VAL A 254 -15.31 -14.25 -4.21
C VAL A 254 -13.88 -14.69 -4.47
N ASN A 255 -13.59 -15.15 -5.68
CA ASN A 255 -12.25 -15.58 -6.06
C ASN A 255 -11.43 -14.41 -6.61
N VAL A 256 -10.75 -13.67 -5.74
CA VAL A 256 -9.83 -12.58 -6.10
C VAL A 256 -8.69 -12.51 -5.10
N ASP A 257 -7.51 -12.15 -5.56
CA ASP A 257 -6.34 -11.97 -4.72
C ASP A 257 -5.75 -10.55 -4.80
N LYS A 258 -4.77 -10.26 -3.96
CA LYS A 258 -4.12 -8.95 -3.86
C LYS A 258 -3.29 -8.57 -5.10
N THR A 259 -2.99 -9.49 -5.99
CA THR A 259 -2.20 -9.28 -7.20
C THR A 259 -3.05 -9.03 -8.43
N GLN A 260 -4.39 -8.98 -8.26
CA GLN A 260 -5.33 -8.66 -9.33
C GLN A 260 -4.91 -7.39 -10.08
N ALA A 261 -4.92 -7.46 -11.40
CA ALA A 261 -4.60 -6.33 -12.26
C ALA A 261 -5.61 -5.18 -12.07
N VAL A 262 -5.15 -3.94 -12.27
CA VAL A 262 -6.01 -2.75 -12.22
C VAL A 262 -6.66 -2.59 -13.61
N ASP A 263 -7.73 -3.34 -13.80
CA ASP A 263 -8.51 -3.43 -15.04
C ASP A 263 -10.01 -3.55 -14.73
N GLU A 264 -10.83 -3.60 -15.78
CA GLU A 264 -12.29 -3.71 -15.67
C GLU A 264 -12.72 -4.96 -14.90
N ALA A 265 -12.14 -6.12 -15.24
CA ALA A 265 -12.48 -7.39 -14.61
C ALA A 265 -12.12 -7.42 -13.12
N GLY A 266 -10.93 -6.89 -12.79
CA GLY A 266 -10.47 -6.79 -11.40
C GLY A 266 -11.35 -5.88 -10.57
N TYR A 267 -11.78 -4.73 -11.11
CA TYR A 267 -12.68 -3.84 -10.39
C TYR A 267 -14.06 -4.49 -10.14
N ALA A 268 -14.61 -5.19 -11.13
CA ALA A 268 -15.87 -5.89 -10.96
C ALA A 268 -15.84 -6.92 -9.82
N LEU A 269 -14.72 -7.66 -9.68
CA LEU A 269 -14.53 -8.60 -8.57
C LEU A 269 -14.46 -7.89 -7.21
N PHE A 270 -13.70 -6.79 -7.09
CA PHE A 270 -13.63 -6.05 -5.83
C PHE A 270 -14.92 -5.35 -5.46
N LEU A 271 -15.69 -4.88 -6.45
CA LEU A 271 -17.01 -4.33 -6.22
C LEU A 271 -17.99 -5.42 -5.75
N ASP A 272 -17.92 -6.65 -6.29
CA ASP A 272 -18.71 -7.80 -5.83
C ASP A 272 -18.37 -8.15 -4.37
N VAL A 273 -17.09 -8.12 -3.99
CA VAL A 273 -16.65 -8.28 -2.58
C VAL A 273 -17.32 -7.24 -1.68
N ALA A 274 -17.32 -5.97 -2.07
CA ALA A 274 -17.94 -4.90 -1.30
C ALA A 274 -19.46 -5.10 -1.16
N LYS A 275 -20.16 -5.37 -2.26
CA LYS A 275 -21.62 -5.56 -2.27
C LYS A 275 -22.08 -6.78 -1.48
N ARG A 276 -21.36 -7.91 -1.57
CA ARG A 276 -21.64 -9.09 -0.73
C ARG A 276 -21.39 -8.82 0.73
N THR A 277 -20.35 -8.05 1.05
CA THR A 277 -20.09 -7.64 2.44
C THR A 277 -21.22 -6.75 2.95
N GLU A 278 -21.64 -5.74 2.17
CA GLU A 278 -22.77 -4.86 2.48
C GLU A 278 -24.05 -5.68 2.78
N GLN A 279 -24.40 -6.61 1.89
CA GLN A 279 -25.58 -7.46 2.05
C GLN A 279 -25.52 -8.28 3.36
N GLN A 280 -24.34 -8.86 3.69
CA GLN A 280 -24.19 -9.62 4.92
C GLN A 280 -24.23 -8.74 6.19
N LEU A 281 -23.72 -7.50 6.10
CA LEU A 281 -23.84 -6.51 7.17
C LEU A 281 -25.29 -6.13 7.42
N VAL A 282 -26.06 -5.86 6.34
CA VAL A 282 -27.50 -5.56 6.43
C VAL A 282 -28.27 -6.75 7.01
N THR A 283 -27.96 -7.98 6.58
CA THR A 283 -28.57 -9.20 7.10
C THR A 283 -28.28 -9.38 8.60
N ALA A 284 -27.10 -8.91 9.07
CA ALA A 284 -26.71 -8.91 10.47
C ALA A 284 -27.31 -7.75 11.29
N GLY A 285 -28.17 -6.93 10.72
CA GLY A 285 -28.83 -5.81 11.39
C GLY A 285 -28.05 -4.49 11.40
N LEU A 286 -26.90 -4.42 10.70
CA LEU A 286 -26.14 -3.18 10.56
C LEU A 286 -26.61 -2.40 9.32
N GLN A 287 -26.47 -1.08 9.37
CA GLN A 287 -26.92 -0.20 8.29
C GLN A 287 -25.76 0.69 7.80
N PRO A 288 -24.87 0.18 6.92
CA PRO A 288 -23.88 1.05 6.27
C PRO A 288 -24.60 2.08 5.41
N ARG A 289 -24.12 3.33 5.44
CA ARG A 289 -24.71 4.45 4.66
C ARG A 289 -24.41 4.31 3.16
N ASP A 290 -23.24 3.73 2.85
CA ASP A 290 -22.70 3.58 1.50
C ASP A 290 -21.51 2.59 1.49
N LEU A 291 -20.91 2.37 0.31
CA LEU A 291 -19.75 1.49 0.15
C LEU A 291 -18.46 2.03 0.78
N MET A 292 -18.41 3.28 1.20
CA MET A 292 -17.29 3.80 1.97
C MET A 292 -17.35 3.35 3.43
N ASP A 293 -18.54 3.16 4.00
CA ASP A 293 -18.70 2.50 5.30
C ASP A 293 -18.26 1.03 5.21
N VAL A 294 -18.68 0.34 4.13
CA VAL A 294 -18.25 -1.03 3.85
C VAL A 294 -16.73 -1.14 3.66
N TYR A 295 -16.12 -0.21 2.91
CA TYR A 295 -14.65 -0.10 2.79
C TYR A 295 -13.99 0.01 4.17
N THR A 296 -14.52 0.87 5.03
CA THR A 296 -13.99 1.08 6.38
C THR A 296 -14.12 -0.18 7.23
N PHE A 297 -15.26 -0.87 7.18
CA PHE A 297 -15.44 -2.17 7.82
C PHE A 297 -14.39 -3.18 7.35
N ILE A 298 -14.27 -3.39 6.03
CA ILE A 298 -13.30 -4.32 5.43
C ILE A 298 -11.89 -3.98 5.87
N TRP A 299 -11.50 -2.70 5.77
CA TRP A 299 -10.15 -2.26 6.10
C TRP A 299 -9.84 -2.44 7.58
N ARG A 300 -10.70 -1.93 8.47
CA ARG A 300 -10.42 -1.89 9.90
C ARG A 300 -10.47 -3.26 10.55
N THR A 301 -11.42 -4.10 10.20
CA THR A 301 -11.54 -5.45 10.78
C THR A 301 -10.41 -6.39 10.31
N ASN A 302 -9.99 -6.29 9.04
CA ASN A 302 -8.90 -7.12 8.51
C ASN A 302 -7.50 -6.59 8.86
N ALA A 303 -7.33 -5.30 9.18
CA ALA A 303 -6.06 -4.72 9.61
C ALA A 303 -5.81 -4.86 11.12
N ASP A 304 -6.84 -5.11 11.91
CA ASP A 304 -6.73 -5.30 13.35
C ASP A 304 -5.86 -6.51 13.68
N LYS A 305 -4.91 -6.33 14.62
CA LYS A 305 -3.91 -7.35 14.99
C LYS A 305 -4.15 -7.91 16.40
N ALA A 306 -5.35 -7.68 16.96
CA ALA A 306 -5.65 -8.16 18.33
C ALA A 306 -5.56 -9.68 18.48
#